data_363338836047365c838fe281146f6ec0
#
_entry.id   363338836047365c838fe281146f6ec0
#
_cell.length_a   1.000
_cell.length_b   1.000
_cell.length_c   1.000
_cell.angle_alpha   90.00
_cell.angle_beta   90.00
_cell.angle_gamma   90.00
#
_symmetry.space_group_name_H-M   'P 1'
#
loop_
_entity.id
_entity.type
_entity.pdbx_description
1 polymer ?
#
loop_
_entity_poly.entity_id
_entity_poly.type
_entity_poly.pdbx_seq_one_letter_code
_entity_poly.pdbx_strand_id
1 'polypeptide(L)'
;FSPDGTKIVYVTWNDENLGAIHQISLKERKTIKLTSEKGIYRSPSYNSDASKIVYLKESGNSDQGRTFSENPGIYTVNANGNSRKWIVKDGEFPVFNENDTRILFQTGGTFFGELTKELKSVDLNGKDERTLIKSKYANRLVPSPDNKWIAYSHLHKVYIAPMPIIGKTFDLDDSTKSIPVSQISKDAGVNLHWSGDSQKIHWTLGEEYFTNEIFNRFTFLKNSPDSIPPMTTSGIKINLTKKSDKPKGKIAFTGARIITMEGDEVIENGTIIINENKIEFVGKSDG
;
A
#
# COMPACT_ATOMS: atom_id res chain seq x y z
N PHE A 1 -7.73 2.78 -9.37
CA PHE A 1 -8.67 3.11 -10.43
C PHE A 1 -10.08 2.65 -10.05
N SER A 2 -11.11 3.35 -10.56
CA SER A 2 -12.47 2.82 -10.58
C SER A 2 -12.56 1.60 -11.52
N PRO A 3 -13.52 0.67 -11.33
CA PRO A 3 -13.66 -0.53 -12.18
C PRO A 3 -13.79 -0.21 -13.67
N ASP A 4 -14.44 0.92 -14.01
CA ASP A 4 -14.59 1.41 -15.38
C ASP A 4 -13.36 2.17 -15.92
N GLY A 5 -12.31 2.34 -15.12
CA GLY A 5 -11.08 3.04 -15.50
C GLY A 5 -11.20 4.56 -15.64
N THR A 6 -12.35 5.17 -15.31
CA THR A 6 -12.61 6.61 -15.56
C THR A 6 -12.15 7.52 -14.44
N LYS A 7 -11.89 6.97 -13.25
CA LYS A 7 -11.51 7.72 -12.05
C LYS A 7 -10.33 7.11 -11.32
N ILE A 8 -9.60 7.94 -10.59
CA ILE A 8 -8.56 7.50 -9.65
C ILE A 8 -8.93 8.04 -8.27
N VAL A 9 -8.89 7.18 -7.25
CA VAL A 9 -8.88 7.58 -5.85
C VAL A 9 -7.44 7.52 -5.34
N TYR A 10 -7.01 8.54 -4.60
CA TYR A 10 -5.64 8.65 -4.13
C TYR A 10 -5.56 9.41 -2.80
N VAL A 11 -4.43 9.27 -2.13
CA VAL A 11 -4.14 9.93 -0.86
C VAL A 11 -3.17 11.08 -1.11
N THR A 12 -3.38 12.19 -0.43
CA THR A 12 -2.43 13.30 -0.35
C THR A 12 -1.94 13.46 1.08
N TRP A 13 -0.79 14.10 1.24
CA TRP A 13 -0.21 14.46 2.53
C TRP A 13 0.45 15.83 2.45
N ASN A 14 0.28 16.63 3.48
CA ASN A 14 1.14 17.77 3.80
C ASN A 14 1.17 17.97 5.32
N ASP A 15 2.20 18.65 5.82
CA ASP A 15 2.46 18.78 7.26
C ASP A 15 1.44 19.68 7.98
N GLU A 16 0.79 20.60 7.29
CA GLU A 16 -0.18 21.53 7.88
C GLU A 16 -1.58 20.90 8.02
N ASN A 17 -2.05 20.21 6.97
CA ASN A 17 -3.41 19.68 6.88
C ASN A 17 -3.47 18.16 7.04
N LEU A 18 -2.31 17.50 7.20
CA LEU A 18 -2.14 16.06 7.25
C LEU A 18 -2.64 15.37 5.97
N GLY A 19 -3.16 14.16 6.09
CA GLY A 19 -3.64 13.37 4.97
C GLY A 19 -5.05 13.75 4.52
N ALA A 20 -5.35 13.45 3.28
CA ALA A 20 -6.71 13.47 2.73
C ALA A 20 -6.86 12.44 1.60
N ILE A 21 -8.09 11.96 1.39
CA ILE A 21 -8.45 11.14 0.24
C ILE A 21 -9.12 12.03 -0.79
N HIS A 22 -8.67 11.92 -2.02
CA HIS A 22 -9.19 12.61 -3.18
C HIS A 22 -9.59 11.63 -4.28
N GLN A 23 -10.54 12.02 -5.08
CA GLN A 23 -10.93 11.36 -6.32
C GLN A 23 -10.78 12.33 -7.48
N ILE A 24 -10.17 11.88 -8.58
CA ILE A 24 -10.07 12.65 -9.82
C ILE A 24 -10.78 11.91 -10.96
N SER A 25 -11.61 12.62 -11.71
CA SER A 25 -12.13 12.16 -13.00
C SER A 25 -11.06 12.37 -14.08
N LEU A 26 -10.68 11.31 -14.78
CA LEU A 26 -9.66 11.37 -15.82
C LEU A 26 -10.12 12.15 -17.05
N LYS A 27 -11.41 12.10 -17.37
CA LYS A 27 -12.01 12.83 -18.49
C LYS A 27 -12.14 14.32 -18.19
N GLU A 28 -12.73 14.65 -17.04
CA GLU A 28 -13.04 16.04 -16.69
C GLU A 28 -11.87 16.76 -16.01
N ARG A 29 -10.85 16.02 -15.58
CA ARG A 29 -9.73 16.50 -14.76
C ARG A 29 -10.17 17.24 -13.50
N LYS A 30 -11.37 16.92 -13.01
CA LYS A 30 -11.94 17.50 -11.81
C LYS A 30 -11.63 16.63 -10.59
N THR A 31 -11.10 17.26 -9.56
CA THR A 31 -10.78 16.61 -8.28
C THR A 31 -11.81 16.99 -7.23
N ILE A 32 -12.24 16.02 -6.45
CA ILE A 32 -13.04 16.22 -5.23
C ILE A 32 -12.31 15.62 -4.03
N LYS A 33 -12.41 16.28 -2.88
CA LYS A 33 -11.91 15.78 -1.60
C LYS A 33 -13.01 14.96 -0.93
N LEU A 34 -12.69 13.75 -0.50
CA LEU A 34 -13.65 12.80 0.09
C LEU A 34 -13.63 12.79 1.63
N THR A 35 -12.56 13.29 2.24
CA THR A 35 -12.39 13.34 3.71
C THR A 35 -12.36 14.76 4.20
N SER A 36 -13.03 15.04 5.31
CA SER A 36 -13.10 16.38 5.94
C SER A 36 -12.20 16.53 7.16
N GLU A 37 -11.90 15.43 7.85
CA GLU A 37 -11.10 15.43 9.07
C GLU A 37 -9.60 15.33 8.77
N LYS A 38 -8.78 15.90 9.66
CA LYS A 38 -7.34 15.66 9.67
C LYS A 38 -7.06 14.20 10.06
N GLY A 39 -6.05 13.59 9.46
CA GLY A 39 -5.66 12.23 9.77
C GLY A 39 -4.68 11.66 8.76
N ILE A 40 -4.22 10.44 9.02
CA ILE A 40 -3.38 9.68 8.11
C ILE A 40 -4.28 8.67 7.41
N TYR A 41 -4.41 8.78 6.11
CA TYR A 41 -5.28 7.93 5.31
C TYR A 41 -4.46 7.01 4.41
N ARG A 42 -4.92 5.75 4.24
CA ARG A 42 -4.23 4.74 3.42
C ARG A 42 -5.22 3.90 2.62
N SER A 43 -4.69 3.32 1.57
CA SER A 43 -5.28 2.21 0.80
C SER A 43 -6.75 2.41 0.42
N PRO A 44 -7.14 3.55 -0.17
CA PRO A 44 -8.49 3.71 -0.66
C PRO A 44 -8.77 2.77 -1.84
N SER A 45 -9.93 2.12 -1.86
CA SER A 45 -10.37 1.21 -2.92
C SER A 45 -11.85 1.40 -3.22
N TYR A 46 -12.21 1.36 -4.51
CA TYR A 46 -13.59 1.41 -4.95
C TYR A 46 -14.30 0.07 -4.72
N ASN A 47 -15.61 0.14 -4.61
CA ASN A 47 -16.50 -1.00 -4.78
C ASN A 47 -16.77 -1.27 -6.27
N SER A 48 -17.55 -2.32 -6.59
CA SER A 48 -17.73 -2.83 -7.96
C SER A 48 -18.36 -1.83 -8.94
N ASP A 49 -19.24 -0.94 -8.46
CA ASP A 49 -19.94 0.07 -9.26
C ASP A 49 -19.37 1.49 -9.12
N ALA A 50 -18.25 1.64 -8.42
CA ALA A 50 -17.59 2.91 -8.12
C ALA A 50 -18.46 3.93 -7.35
N SER A 51 -19.53 3.49 -6.68
CA SER A 51 -20.40 4.34 -5.87
C SER A 51 -19.86 4.59 -4.47
N LYS A 52 -18.99 3.69 -3.97
CA LYS A 52 -18.39 3.74 -2.63
C LYS A 52 -16.90 3.53 -2.66
N ILE A 53 -16.24 4.02 -1.62
CA ILE A 53 -14.83 3.84 -1.38
C ILE A 53 -14.66 3.33 0.05
N VAL A 54 -13.83 2.29 0.21
CA VAL A 54 -13.34 1.82 1.51
C VAL A 54 -11.91 2.31 1.68
N TYR A 55 -11.51 2.66 2.90
CA TYR A 55 -10.17 3.16 3.20
C TYR A 55 -9.79 2.93 4.66
N LEU A 56 -8.50 2.99 4.96
CA LEU A 56 -7.97 3.01 6.31
C LEU A 56 -7.71 4.46 6.76
N LYS A 57 -8.12 4.79 7.98
CA LYS A 57 -7.64 5.92 8.77
C LYS A 57 -6.72 5.37 9.85
N GLU A 58 -5.43 5.66 9.77
CA GLU A 58 -4.43 5.13 10.70
C GLU A 58 -4.54 5.76 12.10
N SER A 59 -4.01 5.06 13.09
CA SER A 59 -3.99 5.51 14.49
C SER A 59 -2.98 6.63 14.78
N GLY A 60 -2.25 7.11 13.78
CA GLY A 60 -1.09 7.96 13.98
C GLY A 60 0.14 7.15 14.46
N ASN A 61 1.26 7.81 14.63
CA ASN A 61 2.48 7.20 15.15
C ASN A 61 2.93 7.91 16.44
N SER A 62 3.92 7.31 17.14
CA SER A 62 4.47 7.85 18.38
C SER A 62 5.18 9.20 18.20
N ASP A 63 5.75 9.45 17.02
CA ASP A 63 6.57 10.61 16.75
C ASP A 63 5.74 11.85 16.37
N GLN A 64 4.61 11.63 15.68
CA GLN A 64 3.70 12.70 15.28
C GLN A 64 2.54 12.93 16.26
N GLY A 65 2.45 12.10 17.31
CA GLY A 65 1.39 12.12 18.30
C GLY A 65 0.08 11.48 17.81
N ARG A 66 -0.51 10.66 18.66
CA ARG A 66 -1.79 9.96 18.38
C ARG A 66 -2.99 10.92 18.33
N THR A 67 -2.83 12.15 18.79
CA THR A 67 -3.86 13.19 18.82
C THR A 67 -4.39 13.60 17.45
N PHE A 68 -3.67 13.29 16.37
CA PHE A 68 -4.09 13.65 15.01
C PHE A 68 -4.94 12.58 14.32
N SER A 69 -5.25 11.49 14.99
CA SER A 69 -6.04 10.40 14.41
C SER A 69 -7.10 9.89 15.38
N GLU A 70 -8.12 10.72 15.63
CA GLU A 70 -9.29 10.28 16.36
C GLU A 70 -10.03 9.18 15.61
N ASN A 71 -10.49 8.17 16.36
CA ASN A 71 -11.26 7.05 15.82
C ASN A 71 -10.59 6.37 14.62
N PRO A 72 -9.39 5.76 14.79
CA PRO A 72 -8.74 5.01 13.72
C PRO A 72 -9.57 3.80 13.31
N GLY A 73 -9.31 3.30 12.10
CA GLY A 73 -9.96 2.09 11.61
C GLY A 73 -10.31 2.15 10.13
N ILE A 74 -11.04 1.16 9.69
CA ILE A 74 -11.55 1.04 8.33
C ILE A 74 -12.89 1.77 8.22
N TYR A 75 -13.01 2.57 7.19
CA TYR A 75 -14.19 3.37 6.88
C TYR A 75 -14.68 3.13 5.47
N THR A 76 -15.96 3.37 5.25
CA THR A 76 -16.53 3.55 3.92
C THR A 76 -17.05 4.97 3.76
N VAL A 77 -17.05 5.47 2.53
CA VAL A 77 -17.63 6.76 2.14
C VAL A 77 -18.22 6.63 0.74
N ASN A 78 -19.30 7.36 0.45
CA ASN A 78 -19.80 7.43 -0.93
C ASN A 78 -18.80 8.18 -1.83
N ALA A 79 -18.76 7.87 -3.10
CA ALA A 79 -17.85 8.47 -4.07
C ALA A 79 -18.03 9.99 -4.27
N ASN A 80 -19.09 10.56 -3.71
CA ASN A 80 -19.32 12.02 -3.64
C ASN A 80 -18.81 12.66 -2.32
N GLY A 81 -18.21 11.87 -1.40
CA GLY A 81 -17.69 12.32 -0.11
C GLY A 81 -18.70 12.29 1.04
N ASN A 82 -19.96 11.91 0.79
CA ASN A 82 -21.01 11.86 1.81
C ASN A 82 -21.11 10.48 2.47
N SER A 83 -21.89 10.38 3.57
CA SER A 83 -22.23 9.10 4.22
C SER A 83 -21.03 8.29 4.67
N ARG A 84 -20.08 8.96 5.34
CA ARG A 84 -18.96 8.27 5.97
C ARG A 84 -19.46 7.33 7.08
N LYS A 85 -18.96 6.11 7.09
CA LYS A 85 -19.29 5.09 8.08
C LYS A 85 -18.02 4.39 8.57
N TRP A 86 -17.82 4.31 9.89
CA TRP A 86 -16.81 3.48 10.52
C TRP A 86 -17.26 2.02 10.50
N ILE A 87 -16.36 1.12 10.18
CA ILE A 87 -16.63 -0.32 10.04
C ILE A 87 -15.98 -1.12 11.16
N VAL A 88 -14.64 -1.10 11.24
CA VAL A 88 -13.85 -1.80 12.27
C VAL A 88 -12.67 -0.95 12.70
N LYS A 89 -12.20 -1.20 13.93
CA LYS A 89 -11.12 -0.42 14.55
C LYS A 89 -9.76 -0.67 13.90
N ASP A 90 -9.45 -1.92 13.56
CA ASP A 90 -8.12 -2.34 13.11
C ASP A 90 -8.21 -3.00 11.74
N GLY A 91 -7.11 -2.95 11.00
CA GLY A 91 -6.97 -3.61 9.71
C GLY A 91 -6.21 -2.76 8.70
N GLU A 92 -5.65 -3.42 7.70
CA GLU A 92 -4.87 -2.82 6.63
C GLU A 92 -5.40 -3.24 5.27
N PHE A 93 -5.18 -2.42 4.25
CA PHE A 93 -5.49 -2.71 2.85
C PHE A 93 -6.93 -3.20 2.62
N PRO A 94 -7.93 -2.44 3.06
CA PRO A 94 -9.31 -2.85 2.90
C PRO A 94 -9.76 -2.83 1.44
N VAL A 95 -10.52 -3.83 1.03
CA VAL A 95 -11.18 -3.92 -0.28
C VAL A 95 -12.60 -4.46 -0.11
N PHE A 96 -13.50 -4.13 -1.02
CA PHE A 96 -14.79 -4.80 -1.08
C PHE A 96 -14.64 -6.21 -1.64
N ASN A 97 -15.53 -7.12 -1.25
CA ASN A 97 -15.67 -8.40 -1.93
C ASN A 97 -16.43 -8.24 -3.26
N GLU A 98 -16.47 -9.27 -4.10
CA GLU A 98 -17.01 -9.22 -5.47
C GLU A 98 -18.45 -8.69 -5.58
N ASN A 99 -19.28 -8.92 -4.57
CA ASN A 99 -20.70 -8.52 -4.56
C ASN A 99 -20.99 -7.34 -3.61
N ASP A 100 -19.95 -6.63 -3.14
CA ASP A 100 -20.03 -5.45 -2.28
C ASP A 100 -20.77 -5.63 -0.95
N THR A 101 -20.89 -6.87 -0.46
CA THR A 101 -21.59 -7.19 0.79
C THR A 101 -20.67 -7.25 2.01
N ARG A 102 -19.36 -7.38 1.78
CA ARG A 102 -18.35 -7.49 2.82
C ARG A 102 -17.11 -6.67 2.48
N ILE A 103 -16.35 -6.34 3.51
CA ILE A 103 -15.02 -5.76 3.39
C ILE A 103 -14.00 -6.82 3.79
N LEU A 104 -13.02 -7.03 2.93
CA LEU A 104 -11.84 -7.85 3.17
C LEU A 104 -10.71 -6.94 3.64
N PHE A 105 -9.96 -7.36 4.65
CA PHE A 105 -8.83 -6.59 5.19
C PHE A 105 -7.80 -7.51 5.84
N GLN A 106 -6.63 -6.99 6.12
CA GLN A 106 -5.53 -7.76 6.71
C GLN A 106 -5.24 -7.28 8.12
N THR A 107 -4.78 -8.22 8.96
CA THR A 107 -4.27 -7.94 10.31
C THR A 107 -3.00 -8.77 10.57
N GLY A 108 -2.29 -8.46 11.66
CA GLY A 108 -1.11 -9.23 12.08
C GLY A 108 0.15 -8.98 11.25
N GLY A 109 1.15 -9.83 11.45
CA GLY A 109 2.40 -9.79 10.70
C GLY A 109 3.30 -8.60 11.03
N THR A 110 3.32 -8.15 12.29
CA THR A 110 4.21 -7.07 12.75
C THR A 110 5.63 -7.58 12.97
N PHE A 111 6.64 -6.74 12.66
CA PHE A 111 8.05 -7.12 12.74
C PHE A 111 8.51 -7.56 14.13
N PHE A 112 7.94 -6.99 15.19
CA PHE A 112 8.26 -7.32 16.59
C PHE A 112 7.20 -8.19 17.29
N GLY A 113 6.28 -8.78 16.51
CA GLY A 113 5.19 -9.60 17.03
C GLY A 113 5.07 -10.93 16.32
N GLU A 114 3.86 -11.44 16.25
CA GLU A 114 3.55 -12.64 15.52
C GLU A 114 3.68 -12.39 14.00
N LEU A 115 4.51 -13.19 13.33
CA LEU A 115 4.78 -13.06 11.90
C LEU A 115 3.67 -13.65 11.01
N THR A 116 2.48 -13.86 11.57
CA THR A 116 1.32 -14.41 10.86
C THR A 116 0.42 -13.27 10.39
N LYS A 117 0.28 -13.12 9.07
CA LYS A 117 -0.70 -12.24 8.45
C LYS A 117 -2.04 -12.96 8.32
N GLU A 118 -3.12 -12.30 8.68
CA GLU A 118 -4.47 -12.81 8.53
C GLU A 118 -5.24 -12.01 7.48
N LEU A 119 -5.95 -12.70 6.60
CA LEU A 119 -7.00 -12.10 5.77
C LEU A 119 -8.33 -12.30 6.47
N LYS A 120 -9.00 -11.22 6.77
CA LYS A 120 -10.30 -11.20 7.44
C LYS A 120 -11.39 -10.61 6.55
N SER A 121 -12.62 -10.88 6.90
CA SER A 121 -13.78 -10.23 6.30
C SER A 121 -14.79 -9.82 7.36
N VAL A 122 -15.53 -8.74 7.09
CA VAL A 122 -16.60 -8.22 7.95
C VAL A 122 -17.76 -7.74 7.07
N ASP A 123 -18.99 -7.76 7.57
CA ASP A 123 -20.10 -7.15 6.84
C ASP A 123 -20.01 -5.59 6.85
N LEU A 124 -20.83 -4.93 6.05
CA LEU A 124 -20.83 -3.47 5.94
C LEU A 124 -21.33 -2.74 7.21
N ASN A 125 -21.71 -3.49 8.26
CA ASN A 125 -22.09 -2.97 9.57
C ASN A 125 -21.02 -3.21 10.64
N GLY A 126 -19.85 -3.74 10.25
CA GLY A 126 -18.78 -4.08 11.19
C GLY A 126 -19.08 -5.32 12.02
N LYS A 127 -19.98 -6.19 11.56
CA LYS A 127 -20.37 -7.43 12.25
C LYS A 127 -19.94 -8.66 11.46
N ASP A 128 -20.11 -9.83 12.08
CA ASP A 128 -19.79 -11.12 11.46
C ASP A 128 -18.34 -11.17 10.91
N GLU A 129 -17.39 -10.77 11.77
CA GLU A 129 -15.97 -10.88 11.42
C GLU A 129 -15.56 -12.34 11.29
N ARG A 130 -14.85 -12.67 10.22
CA ARG A 130 -14.35 -14.00 9.92
C ARG A 130 -12.89 -13.92 9.50
N THR A 131 -12.05 -14.80 10.03
CA THR A 131 -10.70 -15.03 9.53
C THR A 131 -10.79 -16.06 8.40
N LEU A 132 -10.41 -15.66 7.18
CA LEU A 132 -10.47 -16.50 5.99
C LEU A 132 -9.16 -17.27 5.79
N ILE A 133 -8.02 -16.55 5.86
CA ILE A 133 -6.68 -17.10 5.61
C ILE A 133 -5.75 -16.63 6.72
N LYS A 134 -4.86 -17.54 7.14
CA LYS A 134 -3.65 -17.25 7.91
C LYS A 134 -2.43 -17.60 7.08
N SER A 135 -1.41 -16.76 7.08
CA SER A 135 -0.17 -17.01 6.35
C SER A 135 1.02 -16.51 7.16
N LYS A 136 1.85 -17.46 7.61
CA LYS A 136 3.08 -17.17 8.32
C LYS A 136 4.11 -16.59 7.35
N TYR A 137 4.84 -15.56 7.78
CA TYR A 137 5.84 -14.84 6.95
C TYR A 137 5.29 -14.15 5.70
N ALA A 138 3.98 -14.01 5.58
CA ALA A 138 3.39 -13.19 4.52
C ALA A 138 3.46 -11.70 4.89
N ASN A 139 3.78 -10.86 3.88
CA ASN A 139 3.71 -9.42 4.02
C ASN A 139 2.38 -8.86 3.47
N ARG A 140 1.83 -9.53 2.47
CA ARG A 140 0.61 -9.13 1.76
C ARG A 140 -0.23 -10.33 1.39
N LEU A 141 -1.55 -10.19 1.54
CA LEU A 141 -2.57 -11.11 1.09
C LEU A 141 -3.54 -10.28 0.21
N VAL A 142 -3.57 -10.51 -1.08
CA VAL A 142 -4.31 -9.67 -2.04
C VAL A 142 -5.35 -10.49 -2.78
N PRO A 143 -6.62 -10.48 -2.36
CA PRO A 143 -7.71 -11.13 -3.09
C PRO A 143 -7.86 -10.53 -4.49
N SER A 144 -8.20 -11.35 -5.49
CA SER A 144 -8.60 -10.86 -6.81
C SER A 144 -9.97 -10.16 -6.74
N PRO A 145 -10.27 -9.23 -7.66
CA PRO A 145 -11.57 -8.56 -7.71
C PRO A 145 -12.77 -9.52 -7.75
N ASP A 146 -12.66 -10.65 -8.43
CA ASP A 146 -13.70 -11.70 -8.51
C ASP A 146 -13.67 -12.69 -7.34
N ASN A 147 -12.80 -12.47 -6.34
CA ASN A 147 -12.57 -13.33 -5.18
C ASN A 147 -12.28 -14.81 -5.46
N LYS A 148 -11.88 -15.15 -6.68
CA LYS A 148 -11.53 -16.54 -7.02
C LYS A 148 -10.07 -16.88 -6.77
N TRP A 149 -9.22 -15.86 -6.63
CA TRP A 149 -7.78 -15.98 -6.48
C TRP A 149 -7.27 -15.17 -5.30
N ILE A 150 -6.14 -15.60 -4.77
CA ILE A 150 -5.35 -14.87 -3.79
C ILE A 150 -3.91 -14.77 -4.29
N ALA A 151 -3.38 -13.55 -4.39
CA ALA A 151 -1.95 -13.32 -4.51
C ALA A 151 -1.37 -12.99 -3.14
N TYR A 152 -0.19 -13.51 -2.86
CA TYR A 152 0.46 -13.22 -1.58
C TYR A 152 1.98 -13.19 -1.73
N SER A 153 2.62 -12.43 -0.84
CA SER A 153 4.06 -12.46 -0.69
C SER A 153 4.42 -13.31 0.53
N HIS A 154 5.28 -14.29 0.33
CA HIS A 154 5.83 -15.14 1.39
C HIS A 154 7.36 -15.09 1.31
N LEU A 155 8.03 -14.70 2.41
CA LEU A 155 9.47 -14.44 2.43
C LEU A 155 9.95 -13.62 1.20
N HIS A 156 9.21 -12.53 0.92
CA HIS A 156 9.43 -11.58 -0.18
C HIS A 156 9.05 -12.06 -1.60
N LYS A 157 8.97 -13.36 -1.86
CA LYS A 157 8.56 -13.90 -3.17
C LYS A 157 7.04 -13.85 -3.33
N VAL A 158 6.59 -13.75 -4.58
CA VAL A 158 5.17 -13.65 -4.92
C VAL A 158 4.63 -14.99 -5.35
N TYR A 159 3.47 -15.33 -4.78
CA TYR A 159 2.72 -16.57 -5.05
C TYR A 159 1.27 -16.25 -5.39
N ILE A 160 0.64 -17.15 -6.12
CA ILE A 160 -0.81 -17.15 -6.36
C ILE A 160 -1.41 -18.53 -6.06
N ALA A 161 -2.66 -18.53 -5.60
CA ALA A 161 -3.46 -19.72 -5.36
C ALA A 161 -4.94 -19.42 -5.61
N PRO A 162 -5.81 -20.44 -5.86
CA PRO A 162 -7.24 -20.28 -5.75
C PRO A 162 -7.62 -19.80 -4.34
N MET A 163 -8.62 -18.92 -4.25
CA MET A 163 -9.11 -18.41 -2.96
C MET A 163 -9.83 -19.53 -2.20
N PRO A 164 -9.33 -19.95 -1.02
CA PRO A 164 -9.94 -21.04 -0.26
C PRO A 164 -11.17 -20.56 0.52
N ILE A 165 -12.35 -20.63 -0.08
CA ILE A 165 -13.63 -20.31 0.59
C ILE A 165 -14.26 -21.61 1.09
N ILE A 166 -13.84 -22.09 2.25
CA ILE A 166 -14.23 -23.40 2.79
C ILE A 166 -15.02 -23.34 4.11
N GLY A 167 -15.49 -22.14 4.51
CA GLY A 167 -16.27 -21.95 5.72
C GLY A 167 -15.49 -22.02 7.03
N LYS A 168 -14.17 -22.22 6.98
CA LYS A 168 -13.23 -22.18 8.11
C LYS A 168 -11.94 -21.48 7.70
N THR A 169 -11.15 -21.06 8.69
CA THR A 169 -9.82 -20.47 8.46
C THR A 169 -8.91 -21.47 7.74
N PHE A 170 -8.19 -21.01 6.73
CA PHE A 170 -7.26 -21.78 5.92
C PHE A 170 -5.83 -21.30 6.15
N ASP A 171 -4.91 -22.22 6.45
CA ASP A 171 -3.48 -21.91 6.55
C ASP A 171 -2.85 -22.01 5.16
N LEU A 172 -2.30 -20.87 4.69
CA LEU A 172 -1.73 -20.73 3.34
C LEU A 172 -0.28 -20.30 3.43
N ASP A 173 0.60 -21.08 2.83
CA ASP A 173 2.01 -20.77 2.65
C ASP A 173 2.55 -21.33 1.32
N ASP A 174 3.85 -21.24 1.09
CA ASP A 174 4.51 -21.76 -0.11
C ASP A 174 4.58 -23.29 -0.15
N SER A 175 4.41 -23.97 0.99
CA SER A 175 4.44 -25.43 1.14
C SER A 175 3.06 -26.09 1.05
N THR A 176 1.98 -25.29 0.98
CA THR A 176 0.59 -25.75 0.92
C THR A 176 0.38 -26.73 -0.25
N LYS A 177 -0.15 -27.93 0.03
CA LYS A 177 -0.41 -28.99 -0.96
C LYS A 177 -1.90 -29.29 -1.18
N SER A 178 -2.78 -28.79 -0.32
CA SER A 178 -4.22 -29.05 -0.37
C SER A 178 -4.95 -28.27 -1.47
N ILE A 179 -4.34 -27.20 -1.95
CA ILE A 179 -4.74 -26.44 -3.13
C ILE A 179 -3.51 -26.15 -4.00
N PRO A 180 -3.68 -25.92 -5.31
CA PRO A 180 -2.55 -25.57 -6.17
C PRO A 180 -1.99 -24.20 -5.80
N VAL A 181 -0.68 -24.15 -5.55
CA VAL A 181 0.08 -22.93 -5.28
C VAL A 181 1.14 -22.76 -6.36
N SER A 182 1.25 -21.58 -6.94
CA SER A 182 2.27 -21.27 -7.94
C SER A 182 3.08 -20.05 -7.52
N GLN A 183 4.41 -20.22 -7.44
CA GLN A 183 5.35 -19.11 -7.35
C GLN A 183 5.41 -18.41 -8.70
N ILE A 184 5.32 -17.08 -8.72
CA ILE A 184 5.31 -16.29 -9.97
C ILE A 184 6.50 -15.34 -10.09
N SER A 185 7.16 -14.98 -9.01
CA SER A 185 8.37 -14.17 -9.04
C SER A 185 9.60 -15.01 -8.72
N LYS A 186 10.69 -14.80 -9.44
CA LYS A 186 12.00 -15.40 -9.13
C LYS A 186 12.59 -14.74 -7.88
N ASP A 187 12.55 -13.42 -7.86
CA ASP A 187 13.07 -12.58 -6.80
C ASP A 187 11.92 -11.96 -5.98
N ALA A 188 12.20 -10.96 -5.17
CA ALA A 188 11.18 -10.28 -4.40
C ALA A 188 10.12 -9.58 -5.28
N GLY A 189 8.95 -9.33 -4.71
CA GLY A 189 7.92 -8.53 -5.35
C GLY A 189 7.13 -7.73 -4.32
N VAL A 190 6.93 -6.44 -4.61
CA VAL A 190 6.14 -5.52 -3.80
C VAL A 190 5.03 -4.89 -4.63
N ASN A 191 4.12 -4.16 -4.00
CA ASN A 191 2.99 -3.49 -4.67
C ASN A 191 2.11 -4.44 -5.48
N LEU A 192 1.84 -5.63 -4.93
CA LEU A 192 0.98 -6.63 -5.56
C LEU A 192 -0.42 -6.06 -5.83
N HIS A 193 -0.90 -6.19 -7.06
CA HIS A 193 -2.25 -5.82 -7.43
C HIS A 193 -2.75 -6.61 -8.63
N TRP A 194 -4.06 -6.79 -8.71
CA TRP A 194 -4.72 -7.49 -9.80
C TRP A 194 -5.16 -6.54 -10.89
N SER A 195 -5.25 -7.03 -12.13
CA SER A 195 -6.06 -6.38 -13.15
C SER A 195 -7.55 -6.43 -12.79
N GLY A 196 -8.34 -5.47 -13.29
CA GLY A 196 -9.77 -5.40 -12.96
C GLY A 196 -10.58 -6.62 -13.37
N ASP A 197 -10.13 -7.34 -14.39
CA ASP A 197 -10.73 -8.59 -14.88
C ASP A 197 -10.24 -9.85 -14.13
N SER A 198 -9.39 -9.69 -13.10
CA SER A 198 -8.81 -10.78 -12.32
C SER A 198 -7.93 -11.77 -13.11
N GLN A 199 -7.55 -11.45 -14.35
CA GLN A 199 -6.78 -12.36 -15.20
C GLN A 199 -5.27 -12.21 -15.05
N LYS A 200 -4.81 -11.06 -14.53
CA LYS A 200 -3.39 -10.74 -14.40
C LYS A 200 -3.07 -10.27 -12.99
N ILE A 201 -1.90 -10.68 -12.54
CA ILE A 201 -1.28 -10.17 -11.33
C ILE A 201 -0.06 -9.31 -11.70
N HIS A 202 0.10 -8.19 -11.04
CA HIS A 202 1.18 -7.26 -11.24
C HIS A 202 1.94 -7.03 -9.94
N TRP A 203 3.25 -6.76 -10.06
CA TRP A 203 4.10 -6.36 -8.93
C TRP A 203 5.25 -5.49 -9.42
N THR A 204 5.97 -4.88 -8.50
CA THR A 204 7.19 -4.13 -8.81
C THR A 204 8.38 -4.69 -8.04
N LEU A 205 9.56 -4.53 -8.60
CA LEU A 205 10.84 -4.73 -7.93
C LEU A 205 11.82 -3.67 -8.42
N GLY A 206 12.25 -2.78 -7.52
CA GLY A 206 13.04 -1.62 -7.92
C GLY A 206 12.29 -0.75 -8.94
N GLU A 207 12.91 -0.48 -10.06
CA GLU A 207 12.34 0.32 -11.17
C GLU A 207 11.54 -0.52 -12.20
N GLU A 208 11.40 -1.82 -11.97
CA GLU A 208 10.74 -2.71 -12.92
C GLU A 208 9.31 -3.05 -12.51
N TYR A 209 8.42 -3.05 -13.49
CA TYR A 209 7.02 -3.46 -13.38
C TYR A 209 6.81 -4.80 -14.07
N PHE A 210 6.34 -5.78 -13.33
CA PHE A 210 6.12 -7.15 -13.76
C PHE A 210 4.63 -7.45 -13.92
N THR A 211 4.32 -8.31 -14.87
CA THR A 211 2.97 -8.82 -15.13
C THR A 211 3.03 -10.31 -15.38
N ASN A 212 2.08 -11.06 -14.81
CA ASN A 212 1.89 -12.47 -15.11
C ASN A 212 0.41 -12.78 -15.27
N GLU A 213 0.07 -13.57 -16.28
CA GLU A 213 -1.28 -14.05 -16.52
C GLU A 213 -1.51 -15.36 -15.76
N ILE A 214 -2.69 -15.50 -15.12
CA ILE A 214 -2.98 -16.65 -14.26
C ILE A 214 -2.90 -17.95 -15.04
N PHE A 215 -3.45 -18.00 -16.25
CA PHE A 215 -3.49 -19.21 -17.05
C PHE A 215 -2.09 -19.76 -17.40
N ASN A 216 -1.07 -18.91 -17.36
CA ASN A 216 0.33 -19.35 -17.54
C ASN A 216 0.92 -20.05 -16.31
N ARG A 217 0.21 -20.09 -15.21
CA ARG A 217 0.70 -20.64 -13.93
C ARG A 217 -0.01 -21.90 -13.46
N PHE A 218 -1.06 -22.30 -14.14
CA PHE A 218 -1.84 -23.50 -13.79
C PHE A 218 -2.30 -24.23 -15.07
N THR A 219 -1.89 -25.47 -15.25
CA THR A 219 -2.21 -26.27 -16.45
C THR A 219 -3.67 -26.73 -16.54
N PHE A 220 -4.43 -26.63 -15.46
CA PHE A 220 -5.84 -27.03 -15.41
C PHE A 220 -6.82 -25.93 -15.84
N LEU A 221 -6.34 -24.71 -16.09
CA LEU A 221 -7.22 -23.62 -16.52
C LEU A 221 -7.46 -23.67 -18.03
N LYS A 222 -8.60 -23.11 -18.46
CA LYS A 222 -8.87 -22.94 -19.88
C LYS A 222 -7.81 -22.02 -20.51
N ASN A 223 -7.34 -22.40 -21.69
CA ASN A 223 -6.28 -21.72 -22.45
C ASN A 223 -4.87 -21.76 -21.79
N SER A 224 -4.68 -22.63 -20.81
CA SER A 224 -3.35 -22.85 -20.24
C SER A 224 -2.44 -23.54 -21.23
N PRO A 225 -1.13 -23.28 -21.18
CA PRO A 225 -0.13 -24.05 -21.95
C PRO A 225 -0.02 -25.48 -21.40
N ASP A 226 0.46 -26.40 -22.22
CA ASP A 226 0.70 -27.80 -21.82
C ASP A 226 1.73 -27.93 -20.69
N SER A 227 2.64 -26.98 -20.60
CA SER A 227 3.63 -26.86 -19.52
C SER A 227 3.74 -25.43 -19.01
N ILE A 228 3.98 -25.30 -17.72
CA ILE A 228 4.14 -23.98 -17.07
C ILE A 228 5.41 -23.28 -17.58
N PRO A 229 5.28 -22.09 -18.19
CA PRO A 229 6.42 -21.33 -18.66
C PRO A 229 7.39 -20.96 -17.51
N PRO A 230 8.68 -20.73 -17.81
CA PRO A 230 9.62 -20.19 -16.85
C PRO A 230 9.11 -18.89 -16.22
N MET A 231 9.54 -18.61 -14.99
CA MET A 231 9.21 -17.36 -14.32
C MET A 231 9.81 -16.17 -15.07
N THR A 232 9.05 -15.07 -15.14
CA THR A 232 9.54 -13.81 -15.70
C THR A 232 10.67 -13.27 -14.83
N THR A 233 11.83 -12.99 -15.45
CA THR A 233 13.02 -12.50 -14.76
C THR A 233 13.34 -11.04 -15.03
N SER A 234 12.65 -10.41 -15.97
CA SER A 234 12.77 -8.98 -16.30
C SER A 234 11.40 -8.36 -16.49
N GLY A 235 11.20 -7.18 -15.94
CA GLY A 235 9.97 -6.40 -16.05
C GLY A 235 10.12 -5.27 -17.08
N ILE A 236 9.08 -4.47 -17.18
CA ILE A 236 9.10 -3.21 -17.95
C ILE A 236 9.69 -2.14 -17.04
N LYS A 237 10.75 -1.47 -17.47
CA LYS A 237 11.34 -0.37 -16.71
C LYS A 237 10.43 0.85 -16.68
N ILE A 238 10.19 1.35 -15.46
CA ILE A 238 9.45 2.59 -15.23
C ILE A 238 10.47 3.74 -15.23
N ASN A 239 10.65 4.40 -16.38
CA ASN A 239 11.58 5.48 -16.52
C ASN A 239 10.93 6.82 -16.14
N LEU A 240 10.93 7.14 -14.84
CA LEU A 240 10.54 8.46 -14.36
C LEU A 240 11.77 9.30 -14.09
N THR A 241 11.94 10.36 -14.85
CA THR A 241 12.98 11.36 -14.62
C THR A 241 12.36 12.66 -14.14
N LYS A 242 12.72 13.10 -12.94
CA LYS A 242 12.38 14.42 -12.40
C LYS A 242 13.67 15.19 -12.16
N LYS A 243 13.72 16.44 -12.59
CA LYS A 243 14.80 17.35 -12.19
C LYS A 243 14.79 17.51 -10.68
N SER A 244 15.93 17.31 -10.03
CA SER A 244 16.08 17.62 -8.61
C SER A 244 15.80 19.09 -8.36
N ASP A 245 14.99 19.36 -7.35
CA ASP A 245 14.80 20.71 -6.87
C ASP A 245 16.12 21.18 -6.25
N LYS A 246 16.61 22.32 -6.73
CA LYS A 246 17.81 22.97 -6.18
C LYS A 246 17.36 24.26 -5.53
N PRO A 247 17.56 24.45 -4.24
CA PRO A 247 17.31 25.73 -3.60
C PRO A 247 18.18 26.80 -4.25
N LYS A 248 17.70 28.03 -4.28
CA LYS A 248 18.45 29.19 -4.78
C LYS A 248 18.75 30.12 -3.62
N GLY A 249 19.94 30.72 -3.68
CA GLY A 249 20.37 31.70 -2.68
C GLY A 249 21.15 31.06 -1.52
N LYS A 250 21.44 31.90 -0.51
CA LYS A 250 22.21 31.51 0.66
C LYS A 250 21.34 31.49 1.90
N ILE A 251 21.56 30.50 2.76
CA ILE A 251 20.93 30.37 4.09
C ILE A 251 22.05 30.20 5.09
N ALA A 252 22.02 30.97 6.18
CA ALA A 252 22.90 30.82 7.28
C ALA A 252 22.18 30.27 8.53
N PHE A 253 22.71 29.22 9.12
CA PHE A 253 22.32 28.70 10.43
C PHE A 253 23.33 29.18 11.40
N THR A 254 22.93 30.04 12.35
CA THR A 254 23.82 30.68 13.34
C THR A 254 23.51 30.18 14.75
N GLY A 255 24.48 30.28 15.66
CA GLY A 255 24.30 29.92 17.07
C GLY A 255 24.21 28.40 17.31
N ALA A 256 24.65 27.61 16.38
CA ALA A 256 24.56 26.15 16.45
C ALA A 256 25.79 25.55 17.17
N ARG A 257 25.56 24.47 17.93
CA ARG A 257 26.62 23.54 18.26
C ARG A 257 26.85 22.60 17.09
N ILE A 258 28.05 22.66 16.49
CA ILE A 258 28.36 21.90 15.26
C ILE A 258 29.36 20.80 15.62
N ILE A 259 28.98 19.55 15.33
CA ILE A 259 29.86 18.38 15.41
C ILE A 259 30.33 18.13 13.98
N THR A 260 31.58 18.42 13.67
CA THR A 260 32.10 18.38 12.29
C THR A 260 32.36 16.98 11.79
N MET A 261 32.45 16.00 12.68
CA MET A 261 32.90 14.64 12.40
C MET A 261 34.33 14.55 11.86
N GLU A 262 35.11 15.63 11.98
CA GLU A 262 36.52 15.66 11.71
C GLU A 262 37.27 15.53 13.05
N GLY A 263 37.71 14.30 13.37
CA GLY A 263 38.20 13.94 14.68
C GLY A 263 37.16 14.22 15.79
N ASP A 264 37.61 14.85 16.87
CA ASP A 264 36.75 15.20 18.02
C ASP A 264 36.34 16.70 18.02
N GLU A 265 36.43 17.37 16.87
CA GLU A 265 36.13 18.78 16.77
C GLU A 265 34.65 19.07 17.00
N VAL A 266 34.39 19.98 17.96
CA VAL A 266 33.08 20.56 18.25
C VAL A 266 33.20 22.08 18.25
N ILE A 267 32.39 22.74 17.41
CA ILE A 267 32.33 24.20 17.33
C ILE A 267 31.08 24.65 18.10
N GLU A 268 31.30 25.32 19.23
CA GLU A 268 30.22 25.96 19.99
C GLU A 268 29.88 27.31 19.38
N ASN A 269 28.59 27.66 19.32
CA ASN A 269 28.10 28.90 18.76
C ASN A 269 28.57 29.13 17.31
N GLY A 270 28.52 28.06 16.51
CA GLY A 270 29.00 28.08 15.14
C GLY A 270 27.95 28.55 14.12
N THR A 271 28.45 28.82 12.91
CA THR A 271 27.63 29.17 11.74
C THR A 271 27.89 28.18 10.62
N ILE A 272 26.80 27.71 9.98
CA ILE A 272 26.84 26.95 8.74
C ILE A 272 26.18 27.81 7.66
N ILE A 273 26.90 28.07 6.56
CA ILE A 273 26.33 28.75 5.38
C ILE A 273 26.13 27.72 4.28
N ILE A 274 24.90 27.63 3.82
CA ILE A 274 24.53 26.83 2.65
C ILE A 274 24.27 27.80 1.49
N ASN A 275 24.97 27.57 0.39
CA ASN A 275 24.75 28.28 -0.86
C ASN A 275 24.15 27.30 -1.88
N GLU A 276 22.93 27.59 -2.31
CA GLU A 276 22.14 26.66 -3.12
C GLU A 276 22.01 25.29 -2.43
N ASN A 277 22.66 24.24 -2.92
CA ASN A 277 22.64 22.89 -2.35
C ASN A 277 23.99 22.42 -1.80
N LYS A 278 24.89 23.36 -1.50
CA LYS A 278 26.25 23.06 -1.00
C LYS A 278 26.54 23.81 0.28
N ILE A 279 27.26 23.20 1.19
CA ILE A 279 27.85 23.86 2.36
C ILE A 279 29.01 24.73 1.82
N GLU A 280 28.92 26.02 2.05
CA GLU A 280 29.94 27.00 1.66
C GLU A 280 30.89 27.33 2.83
N PHE A 281 30.35 27.34 4.04
CA PHE A 281 31.12 27.69 5.24
C PHE A 281 30.60 26.87 6.44
N VAL A 282 31.56 26.44 7.27
CA VAL A 282 31.34 25.92 8.62
C VAL A 282 32.42 26.52 9.53
N GLY A 283 32.06 27.18 10.63
CA GLY A 283 33.02 27.77 11.52
C GLY A 283 32.39 28.56 12.66
N LYS A 284 33.20 29.19 13.48
CA LYS A 284 32.70 30.13 14.49
C LYS A 284 32.09 31.34 13.81
N SER A 285 31.01 31.83 14.36
CA SER A 285 30.43 33.10 13.96
C SER A 285 31.33 34.25 14.50
N ASP A 286 32.15 34.77 13.67
CA ASP A 286 32.77 36.08 13.96
C ASP A 286 31.68 37.12 13.71
N GLY A 287 31.09 37.64 14.80
CA GLY A 287 29.86 38.42 14.87
C GLY A 287 29.60 39.50 13.83
#